data_4e83775185ec80ab91721d62f7a64e4b
#
_entry.id   4e83775185ec80ab91721d62f7a64e4b
#
_cell.length_a   1.000
_cell.length_b   1.000
_cell.length_c   1.000
_cell.angle_alpha   90.00
_cell.angle_beta   90.00
_cell.angle_gamma   90.00
#
_symmetry.space_group_name_H-M   'P 1'
#
loop_
_entity.id
_entity.type
_entity.pdbx_description
1 polymer ?
#
loop_
_entity_poly.entity_id
_entity_poly.type
_entity_poly.pdbx_seq_one_letter_code
_entity_poly.pdbx_strand_id
1 'polypeptide(L)'
;TMGTNRAKRTPVTVMHDVGEEKVLVDQTKRPPILGSFISLGTFHFEEGKWDVVKITTGATSQVVIVDAIRLLPKNEQVTPALVEKEKPKPTKDELEKKKILAKAQKKEMEVLVGSLQRKMKEHKKDAPPKVGQVMSVREHEEAGDWHIHRRGGIRNLGPFVKRGFLAVVTPQDQSPKPEIPEGSSGRLQLADWVASSRNPLTSRVYANRVWRHLFGRGIAASPDNFGEMGRRPTHPELLDHLATSLVENGWSTKKLIRKVMLSKTYRMSSQGTPRAIEGDPENDLFSRQNRRRLEVEAIRDAMLVASGRLVSSGEGIDKKRSMFEKLDRNKIPEMFNVFDYPNPGLVSGNRNASTVPTQALFMMNSNFVLKEAKAAAVKILEMEGLDDRQRLVFAYKTTLGRIPSDGEKSLALAYLKKQGGSTNQQDAWSGVLHGLFACLDFRYLN
;
A
#
# COMPACT_ATOMS: atom_id res chain seq x y z
N THR A 1 -1.59 35.39 15.65
CA THR A 1 -1.57 35.03 17.08
C THR A 1 -0.42 35.75 17.77
N MET A 2 -0.72 36.58 18.76
CA MET A 2 0.28 37.25 19.59
C MET A 2 0.95 36.28 20.55
N GLY A 3 2.24 36.45 20.81
CA GLY A 3 2.94 35.66 21.81
C GLY A 3 4.27 36.29 22.21
N THR A 4 4.62 36.21 23.49
CA THR A 4 5.86 36.79 24.04
C THR A 4 7.14 36.14 23.48
N ASN A 5 7.02 34.98 22.84
CA ASN A 5 8.12 34.24 22.20
C ASN A 5 8.22 34.49 20.70
N ARG A 6 7.49 35.48 20.17
CA ARG A 6 7.49 35.83 18.73
C ARG A 6 8.61 36.77 18.34
N ALA A 7 8.99 36.70 17.06
CA ALA A 7 10.05 37.55 16.53
C ALA A 7 9.61 39.01 16.42
N LYS A 8 10.42 39.93 16.93
CA LYS A 8 10.19 41.39 16.83
C LYS A 8 10.56 41.98 15.47
N ARG A 9 11.35 41.28 14.68
CA ARG A 9 11.84 41.77 13.37
C ARG A 9 11.86 40.63 12.37
N THR A 10 10.67 40.14 12.00
CA THR A 10 10.53 39.12 10.95
C THR A 10 10.71 39.78 9.58
N PRO A 11 11.72 39.38 8.80
CA PRO A 11 11.91 39.95 7.47
C PRO A 11 10.94 39.32 6.47
N VAL A 12 10.16 40.15 5.81
CA VAL A 12 9.29 39.78 4.72
C VAL A 12 9.77 40.51 3.47
N THR A 13 10.19 39.77 2.46
CA THR A 13 10.62 40.34 1.19
C THR A 13 9.48 40.21 0.18
N VAL A 14 9.04 41.30 -0.39
CA VAL A 14 8.06 41.33 -1.46
C VAL A 14 8.81 41.59 -2.77
N MET A 15 8.66 40.64 -3.70
CA MET A 15 9.21 40.75 -5.05
C MET A 15 8.12 41.30 -5.97
N HIS A 16 8.41 42.38 -6.65
CA HIS A 16 7.48 43.09 -7.54
C HIS A 16 8.21 43.51 -8.83
N ASP A 17 7.50 44.07 -9.78
CA ASP A 17 8.02 44.38 -11.13
C ASP A 17 9.24 45.32 -11.15
N VAL A 18 9.36 46.19 -10.15
CA VAL A 18 10.48 47.16 -10.04
C VAL A 18 11.66 46.64 -9.22
N GLY A 19 11.52 45.46 -8.55
CA GLY A 19 12.57 44.88 -7.73
C GLY A 19 12.05 44.15 -6.49
N GLU A 20 12.83 44.18 -5.42
CA GLU A 20 12.43 43.57 -4.13
C GLU A 20 12.41 44.64 -3.01
N GLU A 21 11.37 44.59 -2.19
CA GLU A 21 11.26 45.41 -0.99
C GLU A 21 11.20 44.57 0.26
N LYS A 22 11.95 44.95 1.29
CA LYS A 22 12.07 44.21 2.55
C LYS A 22 11.35 44.93 3.67
N VAL A 23 10.27 44.33 4.17
CA VAL A 23 9.48 44.86 5.29
C VAL A 23 9.77 44.06 6.55
N LEU A 24 10.03 44.74 7.67
CA LEU A 24 10.25 44.07 8.97
C LEU A 24 8.98 44.09 9.79
N VAL A 25 8.44 42.89 10.09
CA VAL A 25 7.18 42.71 10.81
C VAL A 25 7.44 42.35 12.26
N ASP A 26 6.84 43.11 13.18
CA ASP A 26 6.84 42.82 14.62
C ASP A 26 5.66 41.91 14.97
N GLN A 27 5.92 40.61 15.18
CA GLN A 27 4.90 39.61 15.50
C GLN A 27 4.53 39.57 17.00
N THR A 28 5.14 40.40 17.82
CA THR A 28 4.76 40.54 19.23
C THR A 28 3.57 41.49 19.44
N LYS A 29 3.29 42.33 18.46
CA LYS A 29 2.18 43.32 18.49
C LYS A 29 0.93 42.74 17.84
N ARG A 30 -0.23 43.25 18.32
CA ARG A 30 -1.50 42.87 17.69
C ARG A 30 -1.56 43.50 16.27
N PRO A 31 -1.87 42.72 15.25
CA PRO A 31 -2.01 43.23 13.89
C PRO A 31 -3.11 44.32 13.81
N PRO A 32 -2.87 45.46 13.12
CA PRO A 32 -3.79 46.61 13.12
C PRO A 32 -5.06 46.35 12.31
N ILE A 33 -5.04 45.45 11.32
CA ILE A 33 -6.18 45.20 10.45
C ILE A 33 -6.94 44.01 10.98
N LEU A 34 -8.16 44.21 11.49
CA LEU A 34 -9.05 43.19 12.05
C LEU A 34 -8.41 42.31 13.14
N GLY A 35 -7.32 42.74 13.77
CA GLY A 35 -6.55 41.94 14.74
C GLY A 35 -5.83 40.71 14.15
N SER A 36 -5.81 40.56 12.83
CA SER A 36 -5.29 39.39 12.13
C SER A 36 -4.27 39.70 11.04
N PHE A 37 -4.32 40.88 10.41
CA PHE A 37 -3.46 41.22 9.28
C PHE A 37 -2.65 42.51 9.50
N ILE A 38 -1.48 42.55 8.86
CA ILE A 38 -0.61 43.72 8.77
C ILE A 38 -0.40 44.02 7.29
N SER A 39 -0.51 45.29 6.89
CA SER A 39 -0.21 45.69 5.50
C SER A 39 1.30 45.70 5.28
N LEU A 40 1.74 45.07 4.21
CA LEU A 40 3.14 45.08 3.76
C LEU A 40 3.43 46.20 2.79
N GLY A 41 2.38 46.87 2.27
CA GLY A 41 2.48 47.92 1.26
C GLY A 41 1.55 47.69 0.07
N THR A 42 1.70 48.50 -0.95
CA THR A 42 1.01 48.37 -2.25
C THR A 42 2.07 48.20 -3.31
N PHE A 43 2.02 47.08 -4.01
CA PHE A 43 3.01 46.66 -4.99
C PHE A 43 2.33 46.37 -6.32
N HIS A 44 3.05 46.53 -7.41
CA HIS A 44 2.62 46.14 -8.74
C HIS A 44 3.28 44.76 -9.06
N PHE A 45 2.50 43.79 -9.53
CA PHE A 45 2.96 42.49 -9.92
C PHE A 45 2.69 42.19 -11.37
N GLU A 46 3.64 41.61 -12.05
CA GLU A 46 3.51 41.20 -13.45
C GLU A 46 2.90 39.82 -13.56
N GLU A 47 1.93 39.64 -14.45
CA GLU A 47 1.25 38.39 -14.67
C GLU A 47 2.24 37.28 -15.10
N GLY A 48 2.17 36.13 -14.45
CA GLY A 48 3.01 34.95 -14.77
C GLY A 48 4.36 34.87 -14.06
N LYS A 49 4.74 35.83 -13.23
CA LYS A 49 5.93 35.71 -12.36
C LYS A 49 5.63 34.98 -11.06
N TRP A 50 6.61 34.18 -10.61
CA TRP A 50 6.55 33.36 -9.42
C TRP A 50 7.41 33.97 -8.28
N ASP A 51 7.19 33.57 -7.03
CA ASP A 51 7.90 34.03 -5.82
C ASP A 51 7.61 35.50 -5.44
N VAL A 52 6.34 35.81 -5.28
CA VAL A 52 5.85 37.14 -5.01
C VAL A 52 6.16 37.62 -3.58
N VAL A 53 6.08 36.77 -2.58
CA VAL A 53 6.37 37.08 -1.17
C VAL A 53 7.22 36.01 -0.54
N LYS A 54 8.38 36.39 0.00
CA LYS A 54 9.32 35.54 0.69
C LYS A 54 9.42 35.93 2.16
N ILE A 55 9.13 34.97 3.05
CA ILE A 55 9.27 35.16 4.50
C ILE A 55 10.39 34.29 5.00
N THR A 56 11.33 34.88 5.71
CA THR A 56 12.48 34.17 6.23
C THR A 56 12.56 34.32 7.75
N THR A 57 13.10 33.33 8.42
CA THR A 57 13.38 33.42 9.86
C THR A 57 14.52 34.40 10.16
N GLY A 58 15.34 34.71 9.15
CA GLY A 58 16.53 35.56 9.32
C GLY A 58 17.45 35.01 10.41
N ALA A 59 18.16 35.91 11.09
CA ALA A 59 19.00 35.57 12.26
C ALA A 59 18.21 35.66 13.58
N THR A 60 16.90 35.41 13.59
CA THR A 60 16.11 35.46 14.82
C THR A 60 16.13 34.12 15.53
N SER A 61 16.39 34.15 16.83
CA SER A 61 16.27 32.96 17.72
C SER A 61 14.83 32.72 18.18
N GLN A 62 13.87 33.51 17.71
CA GLN A 62 12.47 33.47 18.13
C GLN A 62 11.58 32.85 17.04
N VAL A 63 10.40 32.39 17.46
CA VAL A 63 9.44 31.71 16.57
C VAL A 63 8.80 32.71 15.61
N VAL A 64 8.84 32.38 14.32
CA VAL A 64 8.12 33.09 13.24
C VAL A 64 6.92 32.25 12.82
N ILE A 65 5.73 32.85 12.82
CA ILE A 65 4.50 32.20 12.33
C ILE A 65 3.91 33.04 11.22
N VAL A 66 3.47 32.33 10.15
CA VAL A 66 2.72 32.91 9.04
C VAL A 66 1.50 32.04 8.82
N ASP A 67 0.32 32.61 8.96
CA ASP A 67 -0.94 31.89 8.78
C ASP A 67 -1.48 32.07 7.35
N ALA A 68 -1.41 33.28 6.81
CA ALA A 68 -1.89 33.57 5.47
C ALA A 68 -1.29 34.89 4.90
N ILE A 69 -1.23 34.96 3.58
CA ILE A 69 -0.96 36.18 2.80
C ILE A 69 -2.19 36.43 1.94
N ARG A 70 -2.71 37.66 1.96
CA ARG A 70 -3.84 38.07 1.13
C ARG A 70 -3.42 39.22 0.21
N LEU A 71 -3.60 39.00 -1.08
CA LEU A 71 -3.45 40.04 -2.11
C LEU A 71 -4.83 40.64 -2.41
N LEU A 72 -4.92 41.96 -2.43
CA LEU A 72 -6.14 42.69 -2.75
C LEU A 72 -5.89 43.58 -3.96
N PRO A 73 -6.84 43.68 -4.91
CA PRO A 73 -6.75 44.67 -5.99
C PRO A 73 -6.67 46.10 -5.45
N LYS A 74 -6.00 46.99 -6.16
CA LYS A 74 -5.77 48.38 -5.73
C LYS A 74 -7.07 49.18 -5.45
N ASN A 75 -8.17 48.79 -6.05
CA ASN A 75 -9.51 49.36 -5.86
C ASN A 75 -10.28 48.81 -4.66
N GLU A 76 -9.83 47.72 -4.06
CA GLU A 76 -10.36 47.19 -2.80
C GLU A 76 -9.53 47.71 -1.61
N GLN A 77 -9.70 48.98 -1.25
CA GLN A 77 -9.10 49.48 -0.02
C GLN A 77 -9.80 48.86 1.18
N VAL A 78 -9.02 48.26 2.08
CA VAL A 78 -9.50 47.92 3.42
C VAL A 78 -9.79 49.25 4.12
N THR A 79 -11.06 49.66 4.08
CA THR A 79 -11.50 50.88 4.76
C THR A 79 -11.15 50.80 6.24
N PRO A 80 -10.56 51.87 6.84
CA PRO A 80 -10.23 51.92 8.27
C PRO A 80 -11.43 51.87 9.20
N ALA A 81 -12.64 51.66 8.70
CA ALA A 81 -13.89 51.75 9.43
C ALA A 81 -14.17 50.62 10.44
N LEU A 82 -13.21 49.71 10.68
CA LEU A 82 -13.34 48.65 11.65
C LEU A 82 -12.26 48.70 12.74
N VAL A 83 -11.82 49.89 13.11
CA VAL A 83 -11.19 50.06 14.42
C VAL A 83 -12.31 49.93 15.45
N GLU A 84 -12.50 48.76 16.03
CA GLU A 84 -13.36 48.61 17.20
C GLU A 84 -12.90 49.61 18.25
N LYS A 85 -13.73 50.61 18.53
CA LYS A 85 -13.60 51.42 19.74
C LYS A 85 -13.52 50.45 20.91
N GLU A 86 -12.51 50.56 21.75
CA GLU A 86 -12.40 49.77 22.97
C GLU A 86 -13.72 49.86 23.73
N LYS A 87 -14.46 48.74 23.78
CA LYS A 87 -15.64 48.66 24.62
C LYS A 87 -15.16 48.74 26.07
N PRO A 88 -15.82 49.49 26.94
CA PRO A 88 -15.46 49.55 28.36
C PRO A 88 -15.42 48.12 28.93
N LYS A 89 -14.42 47.87 29.79
CA LYS A 89 -14.26 46.56 30.42
C LYS A 89 -15.55 46.19 31.15
N PRO A 90 -16.14 45.02 30.91
CA PRO A 90 -17.41 44.65 31.52
C PRO A 90 -17.25 44.61 33.06
N THR A 91 -18.24 45.08 33.75
CA THR A 91 -18.34 45.01 35.22
C THR A 91 -18.39 43.54 35.68
N LYS A 92 -18.05 43.26 36.95
CA LYS A 92 -18.08 41.87 37.47
C LYS A 92 -19.44 41.20 37.26
N ASP A 93 -20.52 41.96 37.44
CA ASP A 93 -21.91 41.47 37.27
C ASP A 93 -22.26 41.15 35.79
N GLU A 94 -21.72 41.92 34.84
CA GLU A 94 -21.91 41.63 33.41
C GLU A 94 -21.09 40.39 32.97
N LEU A 95 -19.91 40.16 33.58
CA LEU A 95 -19.12 38.96 33.33
C LEU A 95 -19.82 37.71 33.89
N GLU A 96 -20.46 37.82 35.04
CA GLU A 96 -21.18 36.70 35.64
C GLU A 96 -22.46 36.37 34.89
N LYS A 97 -23.22 37.39 34.46
CA LYS A 97 -24.37 37.21 33.57
C LYS A 97 -23.98 36.58 32.19
N LYS A 98 -22.85 37.01 31.60
CA LYS A 98 -22.32 36.39 30.39
C LYS A 98 -21.91 34.93 30.61
N LYS A 99 -21.32 34.58 31.75
CA LYS A 99 -20.96 33.20 32.10
C LYS A 99 -22.20 32.31 32.27
N ILE A 100 -23.24 32.83 32.90
CA ILE A 100 -24.51 32.10 33.09
C ILE A 100 -25.18 31.87 31.73
N LEU A 101 -25.26 32.91 30.88
CA LEU A 101 -25.83 32.80 29.55
C LEU A 101 -25.05 31.86 28.67
N ALA A 102 -23.71 31.90 28.67
CA ALA A 102 -22.86 30.99 27.92
C ALA A 102 -23.01 29.54 28.40
N LYS A 103 -23.23 29.32 29.70
CA LYS A 103 -23.49 28.00 30.27
C LYS A 103 -24.85 27.45 29.89
N ALA A 104 -25.86 28.30 29.80
CA ALA A 104 -27.20 27.93 29.33
C ALA A 104 -27.18 27.60 27.84
N GLN A 105 -26.57 28.45 27.00
CA GLN A 105 -26.41 28.20 25.56
C GLN A 105 -25.61 26.94 25.26
N LYS A 106 -24.55 26.65 26.05
CA LYS A 106 -23.77 25.41 25.91
C LYS A 106 -24.62 24.18 26.20
N LYS A 107 -25.44 24.22 27.25
CA LYS A 107 -26.36 23.13 27.61
C LYS A 107 -27.42 22.90 26.53
N GLU A 108 -27.97 23.98 25.99
CA GLU A 108 -28.95 23.90 24.89
C GLU A 108 -28.31 23.32 23.60
N MET A 109 -27.08 23.73 23.28
CA MET A 109 -26.32 23.18 22.16
C MET A 109 -26.01 21.69 22.36
N GLU A 110 -25.63 21.27 23.56
CA GLU A 110 -25.38 19.85 23.87
C GLU A 110 -26.64 18.99 23.69
N VAL A 111 -27.81 19.50 24.08
CA VAL A 111 -29.10 18.84 23.88
C VAL A 111 -29.43 18.74 22.38
N LEU A 112 -29.22 19.83 21.64
CA LEU A 112 -29.43 19.86 20.18
C LEU A 112 -28.51 18.89 19.45
N VAL A 113 -27.23 18.90 19.77
CA VAL A 113 -26.22 17.97 19.20
C VAL A 113 -26.62 16.52 19.52
N GLY A 114 -27.02 16.23 20.76
CA GLY A 114 -27.51 14.90 21.16
C GLY A 114 -28.73 14.44 20.36
N SER A 115 -29.69 15.35 20.12
CA SER A 115 -30.88 15.04 19.31
C SER A 115 -30.53 14.81 17.84
N LEU A 116 -29.65 15.61 17.25
CA LEU A 116 -29.17 15.45 15.89
C LEU A 116 -28.38 14.15 15.72
N GLN A 117 -27.56 13.79 16.69
CA GLN A 117 -26.81 12.52 16.67
C GLN A 117 -27.76 11.30 16.74
N ARG A 118 -28.86 11.37 17.51
CA ARG A 118 -29.89 10.32 17.52
C ARG A 118 -30.58 10.20 16.15
N LYS A 119 -31.02 11.32 15.58
CA LYS A 119 -31.61 11.33 14.23
C LYS A 119 -30.67 10.79 13.16
N MET A 120 -29.39 11.20 13.22
CA MET A 120 -28.36 10.63 12.32
C MET A 120 -28.20 9.11 12.50
N LYS A 121 -28.30 8.61 13.73
CA LYS A 121 -28.17 7.17 14.01
C LYS A 121 -29.37 6.39 13.51
N GLU A 122 -30.56 6.97 13.58
CA GLU A 122 -31.78 6.41 13.00
C GLU A 122 -31.72 6.38 11.48
N HIS A 123 -31.40 7.50 10.83
CA HIS A 123 -31.24 7.55 9.38
C HIS A 123 -30.12 6.62 8.87
N LYS A 124 -29.07 6.35 9.66
CA LYS A 124 -28.05 5.37 9.30
C LYS A 124 -28.54 3.93 9.33
N LYS A 125 -29.56 3.61 10.11
CA LYS A 125 -30.15 2.25 10.12
C LYS A 125 -30.95 1.97 8.84
N ASP A 126 -31.59 2.99 8.29
CA ASP A 126 -32.41 2.90 7.08
C ASP A 126 -31.65 3.27 5.81
N ALA A 127 -30.36 3.60 5.95
CA ALA A 127 -29.53 3.92 4.80
C ALA A 127 -29.33 2.68 3.91
N PRO A 128 -29.52 2.80 2.60
CA PRO A 128 -29.22 1.70 1.69
C PRO A 128 -27.77 1.25 1.86
N PRO A 129 -27.49 -0.05 1.64
CA PRO A 129 -26.13 -0.57 1.77
C PRO A 129 -25.19 0.27 0.90
N LYS A 130 -24.04 0.63 1.46
CA LYS A 130 -23.05 1.41 0.72
C LYS A 130 -22.69 0.66 -0.55
N VAL A 131 -22.96 1.27 -1.69
CA VAL A 131 -22.49 0.76 -2.98
C VAL A 131 -20.97 0.71 -2.92
N GLY A 132 -20.41 -0.45 -3.26
CA GLY A 132 -18.96 -0.64 -3.30
C GLY A 132 -18.35 0.38 -4.26
N GLN A 133 -17.44 1.20 -3.75
CA GLN A 133 -16.70 2.16 -4.57
C GLN A 133 -15.40 1.50 -5.04
N VAL A 134 -15.11 1.62 -6.34
CA VAL A 134 -13.84 1.21 -6.93
C VAL A 134 -13.11 2.43 -7.47
N MET A 135 -11.78 2.38 -7.43
CA MET A 135 -10.96 3.39 -8.09
C MET A 135 -11.20 3.32 -9.60
N SER A 136 -11.52 4.45 -10.21
CA SER A 136 -11.74 4.56 -11.64
C SER A 136 -10.90 5.71 -12.20
N VAL A 137 -10.74 5.72 -13.52
CA VAL A 137 -10.07 6.79 -14.26
C VAL A 137 -11.11 7.59 -15.03
N ARG A 138 -10.89 8.89 -15.16
CA ARG A 138 -11.65 9.79 -16.02
C ARG A 138 -10.74 10.32 -17.13
N GLU A 139 -11.34 10.68 -18.24
CA GLU A 139 -10.65 11.49 -19.24
C GLU A 139 -10.34 12.87 -18.64
N HIS A 140 -9.18 13.41 -19.02
CA HIS A 140 -8.86 14.80 -18.72
C HIS A 140 -9.65 15.69 -19.69
N GLU A 141 -10.10 16.87 -19.24
CA GLU A 141 -10.86 17.82 -20.08
C GLU A 141 -10.05 18.24 -21.31
N GLU A 142 -8.74 18.37 -21.16
CA GLU A 142 -7.79 18.68 -22.21
C GLU A 142 -6.87 17.50 -22.48
N ALA A 143 -7.44 16.39 -22.99
CA ALA A 143 -6.66 15.23 -23.37
C ALA A 143 -5.89 15.53 -24.68
N GLY A 144 -4.56 15.39 -24.67
CA GLY A 144 -3.73 15.75 -25.81
C GLY A 144 -2.35 15.06 -25.81
N ASP A 145 -1.58 15.40 -26.83
CA ASP A 145 -0.17 15.06 -26.90
C ASP A 145 0.62 15.88 -25.86
N TRP A 146 1.83 15.45 -25.50
CA TRP A 146 2.56 16.05 -24.40
C TRP A 146 4.06 16.12 -24.67
N HIS A 147 4.77 16.75 -23.76
CA HIS A 147 6.22 16.87 -23.80
C HIS A 147 6.93 15.71 -23.13
N ILE A 148 8.11 15.37 -23.62
CA ILE A 148 9.01 14.47 -22.90
C ILE A 148 9.48 15.16 -21.62
N HIS A 149 9.30 14.49 -20.46
CA HIS A 149 9.86 14.97 -19.21
C HIS A 149 11.34 14.58 -19.12
N ARG A 150 12.24 15.56 -19.30
CA ARG A 150 13.68 15.31 -19.23
C ARG A 150 14.07 14.81 -17.83
N ARG A 151 14.70 13.62 -17.78
CA ARG A 151 15.05 12.92 -16.53
C ARG A 151 13.87 12.74 -15.56
N GLY A 152 12.66 12.59 -16.07
CA GLY A 152 11.45 12.45 -15.24
C GLY A 152 11.00 13.72 -14.52
N GLY A 153 11.63 14.85 -14.75
CA GLY A 153 11.29 16.12 -14.09
C GLY A 153 10.01 16.73 -14.68
N ILE A 154 8.94 16.79 -13.91
CA ILE A 154 7.64 17.32 -14.34
C ILE A 154 7.75 18.76 -14.90
N ARG A 155 8.66 19.57 -14.34
CA ARG A 155 8.91 20.95 -14.74
C ARG A 155 10.00 21.12 -15.80
N ASN A 156 10.70 20.02 -16.15
CA ASN A 156 11.77 20.06 -17.15
C ASN A 156 11.28 19.42 -18.44
N LEU A 157 10.50 20.20 -19.19
CA LEU A 157 9.88 19.75 -20.43
C LEU A 157 10.89 19.72 -21.59
N GLY A 158 10.87 18.64 -22.33
CA GLY A 158 11.63 18.43 -23.55
C GLY A 158 10.78 18.68 -24.82
N PRO A 159 11.14 18.05 -25.94
CA PRO A 159 10.37 18.17 -27.17
C PRO A 159 8.92 17.72 -26.98
N PHE A 160 8.02 18.36 -27.71
CA PHE A 160 6.63 17.94 -27.83
C PHE A 160 6.56 16.67 -28.68
N VAL A 161 5.80 15.67 -28.22
CA VAL A 161 5.67 14.38 -28.89
C VAL A 161 4.21 13.95 -29.02
N LYS A 162 3.89 13.32 -30.13
CA LYS A 162 2.58 12.71 -30.34
C LYS A 162 2.50 11.38 -29.60
N ARG A 163 1.31 11.06 -29.11
CA ARG A 163 0.99 9.77 -28.50
C ARG A 163 1.24 8.65 -29.52
N GLY A 164 1.80 7.53 -29.06
CA GLY A 164 2.12 6.43 -29.94
C GLY A 164 2.46 5.16 -29.17
N PHE A 165 2.66 4.07 -29.91
CA PHE A 165 3.07 2.77 -29.41
C PHE A 165 4.57 2.57 -29.59
N LEU A 166 5.11 1.53 -28.95
CA LEU A 166 6.51 1.14 -29.12
C LEU A 166 6.76 0.63 -30.55
N ALA A 167 7.44 1.41 -31.37
CA ALA A 167 7.68 1.09 -32.78
C ALA A 167 8.41 -0.25 -32.96
N VAL A 168 9.37 -0.57 -32.05
CA VAL A 168 10.19 -1.79 -32.15
C VAL A 168 9.40 -3.09 -32.01
N VAL A 169 8.20 -3.05 -31.39
CA VAL A 169 7.33 -4.21 -31.20
C VAL A 169 6.01 -4.11 -31.96
N THR A 170 5.82 -3.04 -32.72
CA THR A 170 4.66 -2.88 -33.58
C THR A 170 4.92 -3.62 -34.87
N PRO A 171 4.01 -4.51 -35.37
CA PRO A 171 4.15 -5.18 -36.63
C PRO A 171 4.35 -4.20 -37.80
N GLN A 172 5.13 -4.59 -38.81
CA GLN A 172 5.50 -3.70 -39.94
C GLN A 172 4.31 -3.20 -40.76
N ASP A 173 3.22 -3.96 -40.77
CA ASP A 173 1.95 -3.61 -41.44
C ASP A 173 1.03 -2.73 -40.56
N GLN A 174 1.46 -2.33 -39.37
CA GLN A 174 0.73 -1.46 -38.50
C GLN A 174 1.49 -0.16 -38.20
N SER A 175 0.74 0.94 -38.05
CA SER A 175 1.33 2.19 -37.66
C SER A 175 1.59 2.20 -36.12
N PRO A 176 2.77 2.58 -35.68
CA PRO A 176 2.99 2.83 -34.24
C PRO A 176 2.29 4.10 -33.78
N LYS A 177 1.66 4.87 -34.65
CA LYS A 177 0.89 6.08 -34.36
C LYS A 177 -0.59 5.76 -34.51
N PRO A 178 -1.33 5.56 -33.42
CA PRO A 178 -2.77 5.28 -33.48
C PRO A 178 -3.56 6.51 -33.95
N GLU A 179 -4.66 6.28 -34.60
CA GLU A 179 -5.67 7.32 -34.80
C GLU A 179 -6.47 7.49 -33.53
N ILE A 180 -6.30 8.63 -32.88
CA ILE A 180 -6.96 8.96 -31.62
C ILE A 180 -8.01 10.03 -31.94
N PRO A 181 -9.30 9.78 -31.64
CA PRO A 181 -10.35 10.78 -31.83
C PRO A 181 -10.06 12.05 -31.06
N GLU A 182 -10.48 13.18 -31.61
CA GLU A 182 -10.34 14.49 -30.96
C GLU A 182 -11.04 14.49 -29.59
N GLY A 183 -10.42 15.10 -28.60
CA GLY A 183 -10.92 15.11 -27.22
C GLY A 183 -10.74 13.80 -26.45
N SER A 184 -10.17 12.75 -27.05
CA SER A 184 -9.88 11.45 -26.40
C SER A 184 -8.43 11.38 -25.94
N SER A 185 -8.20 10.70 -24.81
CA SER A 185 -6.84 10.47 -24.28
C SER A 185 -6.05 9.41 -25.06
N GLY A 186 -6.72 8.56 -25.85
CA GLY A 186 -6.10 7.40 -26.51
C GLY A 186 -5.93 6.17 -25.61
N ARG A 187 -6.50 6.17 -24.40
CA ARG A 187 -6.42 4.98 -23.51
C ARG A 187 -7.08 3.74 -24.10
N LEU A 188 -8.16 3.90 -24.86
CA LEU A 188 -8.81 2.78 -25.53
C LEU A 188 -7.88 2.16 -26.57
N GLN A 189 -7.29 2.97 -27.43
CA GLN A 189 -6.33 2.53 -28.43
C GLN A 189 -5.10 1.85 -27.82
N LEU A 190 -4.61 2.38 -26.69
CA LEU A 190 -3.54 1.76 -25.92
C LEU A 190 -3.97 0.39 -25.35
N ALA A 191 -5.18 0.29 -24.81
CA ALA A 191 -5.71 -0.96 -24.28
C ALA A 191 -5.85 -2.02 -25.38
N ASP A 192 -6.37 -1.66 -26.55
CA ASP A 192 -6.51 -2.54 -27.70
C ASP A 192 -5.14 -3.01 -28.20
N TRP A 193 -4.15 -2.12 -28.27
CA TRP A 193 -2.79 -2.47 -28.66
C TRP A 193 -2.13 -3.41 -27.65
N VAL A 194 -2.26 -3.13 -26.35
CA VAL A 194 -1.72 -4.00 -25.27
C VAL A 194 -2.38 -5.37 -25.29
N ALA A 195 -3.69 -5.45 -25.48
CA ALA A 195 -4.46 -6.69 -25.48
C ALA A 195 -4.42 -7.44 -26.83
N SER A 196 -3.83 -6.85 -27.87
CA SER A 196 -3.75 -7.45 -29.21
C SER A 196 -2.99 -8.77 -29.20
N SER A 197 -3.53 -9.78 -29.85
CA SER A 197 -2.83 -11.05 -30.11
C SER A 197 -1.54 -10.87 -30.97
N ARG A 198 -1.43 -9.75 -31.65
CA ARG A 198 -0.27 -9.37 -32.45
C ARG A 198 0.81 -8.63 -31.69
N ASN A 199 0.52 -8.24 -30.41
CA ASN A 199 1.53 -7.67 -29.53
C ASN A 199 2.43 -8.78 -28.97
N PRO A 200 3.71 -8.83 -29.36
CA PRO A 200 4.57 -9.95 -28.99
C PRO A 200 5.02 -9.91 -27.51
N LEU A 201 4.88 -8.78 -26.84
CA LEU A 201 5.36 -8.61 -25.47
C LEU A 201 4.31 -9.02 -24.42
N THR A 202 3.06 -8.62 -24.57
CA THR A 202 2.06 -8.80 -23.53
C THR A 202 1.89 -10.27 -23.15
N SER A 203 1.72 -11.15 -24.13
CA SER A 203 1.52 -12.58 -23.89
C SER A 203 2.77 -13.23 -23.28
N ARG A 204 3.98 -12.89 -23.75
CA ARG A 204 5.25 -13.38 -23.19
C ARG A 204 5.48 -12.91 -21.77
N VAL A 205 5.30 -11.63 -21.50
CA VAL A 205 5.46 -11.06 -20.16
C VAL A 205 4.48 -11.71 -19.18
N TYR A 206 3.22 -11.88 -19.61
CA TYR A 206 2.21 -12.49 -18.77
C TYR A 206 2.47 -13.98 -18.50
N ALA A 207 2.81 -14.74 -19.52
CA ALA A 207 3.18 -16.15 -19.39
C ALA A 207 4.40 -16.33 -18.47
N ASN A 208 5.42 -15.48 -18.62
CA ASN A 208 6.61 -15.47 -17.75
C ASN A 208 6.27 -15.16 -16.29
N ARG A 209 5.35 -14.23 -16.03
CA ARG A 209 4.87 -13.92 -14.67
C ARG A 209 4.14 -15.11 -14.06
N VAL A 210 3.25 -15.78 -14.79
CA VAL A 210 2.57 -16.99 -14.31
C VAL A 210 3.59 -18.09 -14.00
N TRP A 211 4.53 -18.33 -14.91
CA TRP A 211 5.62 -19.29 -14.71
C TRP A 211 6.42 -18.98 -13.45
N ARG A 212 6.83 -17.72 -13.28
CA ARG A 212 7.57 -17.26 -12.08
C ARG A 212 6.80 -17.52 -10.80
N HIS A 213 5.49 -17.25 -10.77
CA HIS A 213 4.68 -17.53 -9.59
C HIS A 213 4.59 -19.03 -9.27
N LEU A 214 4.69 -19.89 -10.25
CA LEU A 214 4.66 -21.34 -10.05
C LEU A 214 6.03 -21.93 -9.69
N PHE A 215 7.10 -21.44 -10.29
CA PHE A 215 8.46 -21.97 -10.10
C PHE A 215 9.37 -21.11 -9.23
N GLY A 216 8.94 -19.90 -8.84
CA GLY A 216 9.76 -18.95 -8.07
C GLY A 216 10.71 -18.11 -8.92
N ARG A 217 11.04 -18.55 -10.13
CA ARG A 217 11.88 -17.86 -11.12
C ARG A 217 11.20 -17.86 -12.50
N GLY A 218 11.32 -16.75 -13.21
CA GLY A 218 10.81 -16.65 -14.59
C GLY A 218 11.73 -17.34 -15.59
N ILE A 219 11.20 -17.78 -16.73
CA ILE A 219 11.97 -18.20 -17.90
C ILE A 219 12.87 -17.07 -18.36
N ALA A 220 12.36 -15.83 -18.40
CA ALA A 220 13.16 -14.59 -18.39
C ALA A 220 13.26 -14.10 -16.95
N ALA A 221 14.48 -14.14 -16.39
CA ALA A 221 14.72 -13.87 -14.96
C ALA A 221 14.51 -12.40 -14.56
N SER A 222 14.46 -11.48 -15.55
CA SER A 222 14.15 -10.05 -15.34
C SER A 222 12.71 -9.74 -15.75
N PRO A 223 11.68 -9.99 -14.91
CA PRO A 223 10.26 -9.87 -15.27
C PRO A 223 9.81 -8.45 -15.61
N ASP A 224 10.57 -7.43 -15.18
CA ASP A 224 10.33 -6.01 -15.45
C ASP A 224 11.09 -5.47 -16.64
N ASN A 225 12.00 -6.26 -17.20
CA ASN A 225 12.84 -5.83 -18.30
C ASN A 225 12.98 -6.95 -19.34
N PHE A 226 12.15 -6.86 -20.38
CA PHE A 226 12.18 -7.71 -21.57
C PHE A 226 12.93 -7.05 -22.73
N GLY A 227 13.60 -5.93 -22.48
CA GLY A 227 14.44 -5.23 -23.43
C GLY A 227 15.87 -5.79 -23.47
N GLU A 228 16.74 -5.15 -24.23
CA GLU A 228 18.12 -5.56 -24.47
C GLU A 228 18.96 -5.67 -23.18
N MET A 229 18.70 -4.80 -22.22
CA MET A 229 19.37 -4.83 -20.92
C MET A 229 18.80 -5.87 -19.95
N GLY A 230 17.76 -6.60 -20.34
CA GLY A 230 17.16 -7.67 -19.56
C GLY A 230 17.90 -8.99 -19.70
N ARG A 231 17.53 -9.95 -18.85
CA ARG A 231 18.03 -11.33 -18.99
C ARG A 231 17.30 -12.02 -20.14
N ARG A 232 18.03 -12.62 -21.05
CA ARG A 232 17.43 -13.46 -22.11
C ARG A 232 16.71 -14.65 -21.49
N PRO A 233 15.59 -15.11 -22.08
CA PRO A 233 14.90 -16.30 -21.63
C PRO A 233 15.81 -17.53 -21.77
N THR A 234 15.83 -18.38 -20.72
CA THR A 234 16.59 -19.64 -20.75
C THR A 234 16.00 -20.66 -21.70
N HIS A 235 14.71 -20.60 -21.94
CA HIS A 235 13.94 -21.48 -22.83
C HIS A 235 13.01 -20.62 -23.70
N PRO A 236 13.53 -19.98 -24.76
CA PRO A 236 12.74 -19.05 -25.58
C PRO A 236 11.55 -19.74 -26.24
N GLU A 237 11.74 -20.94 -26.82
CA GLU A 237 10.67 -21.70 -27.49
C GLU A 237 9.54 -22.08 -26.51
N LEU A 238 9.88 -22.45 -25.26
CA LEU A 238 8.90 -22.70 -24.21
C LEU A 238 8.10 -21.44 -23.88
N LEU A 239 8.79 -20.30 -23.76
CA LEU A 239 8.13 -19.02 -23.48
C LEU A 239 7.15 -18.66 -24.60
N ASP A 240 7.55 -18.84 -25.85
CA ASP A 240 6.73 -18.60 -27.02
C ASP A 240 5.53 -19.54 -27.10
N HIS A 241 5.74 -20.83 -26.81
CA HIS A 241 4.65 -21.80 -26.73
C HIS A 241 3.63 -21.45 -25.66
N LEU A 242 4.07 -21.03 -24.47
CA LEU A 242 3.16 -20.62 -23.39
C LEU A 242 2.41 -19.34 -23.73
N ALA A 243 3.09 -18.37 -24.36
CA ALA A 243 2.50 -17.12 -24.81
C ALA A 243 1.42 -17.35 -25.89
N THR A 244 1.72 -18.14 -26.92
CA THR A 244 0.78 -18.52 -27.95
C THR A 244 -0.43 -19.29 -27.40
N SER A 245 -0.16 -20.27 -26.55
CA SER A 245 -1.21 -21.06 -25.90
C SER A 245 -2.13 -20.20 -25.00
N LEU A 246 -1.62 -19.15 -24.38
CA LEU A 246 -2.43 -18.20 -23.59
C LEU A 246 -3.42 -17.46 -24.49
N VAL A 247 -2.96 -16.94 -25.63
CA VAL A 247 -3.77 -16.21 -26.62
C VAL A 247 -4.84 -17.12 -27.20
N GLU A 248 -4.45 -18.29 -27.70
CA GLU A 248 -5.34 -19.28 -28.34
C GLU A 248 -6.44 -19.77 -27.38
N ASN A 249 -6.14 -19.81 -26.06
CA ASN A 249 -7.10 -20.16 -25.01
C ASN A 249 -7.92 -18.97 -24.51
N GLY A 250 -7.99 -17.86 -25.25
CA GLY A 250 -8.76 -16.67 -24.89
C GLY A 250 -8.22 -15.96 -23.65
N TRP A 251 -6.91 -15.86 -23.50
CA TRP A 251 -6.23 -15.22 -22.36
C TRP A 251 -6.57 -15.83 -21.01
N SER A 252 -6.93 -17.11 -20.99
CA SER A 252 -7.34 -17.79 -19.74
C SER A 252 -6.15 -18.14 -18.86
N THR A 253 -5.94 -17.36 -17.82
CA THR A 253 -4.95 -17.62 -16.76
C THR A 253 -5.14 -18.99 -16.13
N LYS A 254 -6.39 -19.41 -15.88
CA LYS A 254 -6.69 -20.72 -15.25
C LYS A 254 -6.24 -21.88 -16.16
N LYS A 255 -6.48 -21.79 -17.47
CA LYS A 255 -6.04 -22.82 -18.42
C LYS A 255 -4.50 -22.89 -18.47
N LEU A 256 -3.82 -21.73 -18.49
CA LEU A 256 -2.35 -21.66 -18.49
C LEU A 256 -1.77 -22.28 -17.21
N ILE A 257 -2.26 -21.90 -16.03
CA ILE A 257 -1.84 -22.48 -14.73
C ILE A 257 -2.04 -23.99 -14.74
N ARG A 258 -3.23 -24.47 -15.15
CA ARG A 258 -3.52 -25.92 -15.22
C ARG A 258 -2.54 -26.64 -16.15
N LYS A 259 -2.25 -26.09 -17.33
CA LYS A 259 -1.31 -26.66 -18.28
C LYS A 259 0.09 -26.83 -17.69
N VAL A 260 0.58 -25.79 -17.01
CA VAL A 260 1.90 -25.80 -16.37
C VAL A 260 1.94 -26.76 -15.18
N MET A 261 0.94 -26.73 -14.28
CA MET A 261 0.91 -27.58 -13.10
C MET A 261 0.77 -29.07 -13.40
N LEU A 262 0.16 -29.44 -14.52
CA LEU A 262 0.06 -30.84 -14.95
C LEU A 262 1.33 -31.33 -15.67
N SER A 263 2.29 -30.45 -15.96
CA SER A 263 3.55 -30.83 -16.61
C SER A 263 4.42 -31.70 -15.67
N LYS A 264 5.27 -32.52 -16.29
CA LYS A 264 6.27 -33.31 -15.54
C LYS A 264 7.23 -32.40 -14.77
N THR A 265 7.63 -31.27 -15.38
CA THR A 265 8.55 -30.30 -14.81
C THR A 265 8.02 -29.71 -13.50
N TYR A 266 6.73 -29.35 -13.44
CA TYR A 266 6.16 -28.81 -12.20
C TYR A 266 6.06 -29.84 -11.08
N ARG A 267 5.91 -31.11 -11.42
CA ARG A 267 5.78 -32.22 -10.47
C ARG A 267 7.10 -32.89 -10.07
N MET A 268 8.23 -32.34 -10.49
CA MET A 268 9.54 -32.82 -10.06
C MET A 268 9.77 -32.53 -8.57
N SER A 269 10.60 -33.36 -7.93
CA SER A 269 11.09 -33.11 -6.58
C SER A 269 12.00 -31.87 -6.54
N SER A 270 12.03 -31.20 -5.39
CA SER A 270 13.03 -30.18 -5.09
C SER A 270 14.41 -30.74 -4.74
N GLN A 271 14.50 -32.06 -4.50
CA GLN A 271 15.76 -32.75 -4.29
C GLN A 271 16.42 -33.03 -5.63
N GLY A 272 17.48 -32.29 -5.93
CA GLY A 272 18.26 -32.52 -7.12
C GLY A 272 19.27 -33.66 -6.94
N THR A 273 19.68 -34.31 -8.05
CA THR A 273 20.84 -35.20 -8.04
C THR A 273 22.12 -34.37 -7.86
N PRO A 274 23.21 -34.94 -7.27
CA PRO A 274 24.48 -34.22 -7.15
C PRO A 274 24.95 -33.60 -8.46
N ARG A 275 24.86 -34.33 -9.56
CA ARG A 275 25.21 -33.86 -10.90
C ARG A 275 24.36 -32.68 -11.38
N ALA A 276 23.04 -32.69 -11.10
CA ALA A 276 22.15 -31.60 -11.44
C ALA A 276 22.42 -30.32 -10.61
N ILE A 277 22.80 -30.50 -9.35
CA ILE A 277 23.13 -29.40 -8.46
C ILE A 277 24.46 -28.76 -8.85
N GLU A 278 25.46 -29.58 -9.19
CA GLU A 278 26.78 -29.12 -9.61
C GLU A 278 26.73 -28.44 -10.98
N GLY A 279 25.99 -29.02 -11.94
CA GLY A 279 25.90 -28.50 -13.32
C GLY A 279 24.99 -27.27 -13.48
N ASP A 280 23.97 -27.12 -12.61
CA ASP A 280 23.03 -26.00 -12.62
C ASP A 280 22.65 -25.60 -11.18
N PRO A 281 23.58 -24.95 -10.44
CA PRO A 281 23.35 -24.56 -9.04
C PRO A 281 22.10 -23.69 -8.85
N GLU A 282 21.92 -22.71 -9.73
CA GLU A 282 20.82 -21.74 -9.69
C GLU A 282 19.49 -22.29 -10.26
N ASN A 283 19.52 -23.54 -10.74
CA ASN A 283 18.38 -24.19 -11.38
C ASN A 283 17.75 -23.38 -12.54
N ASP A 284 18.63 -22.78 -13.36
CA ASP A 284 18.23 -22.01 -14.53
C ASP A 284 17.54 -22.86 -15.61
N LEU A 285 17.88 -24.14 -15.67
CA LEU A 285 17.33 -25.12 -16.63
C LEU A 285 16.12 -25.89 -16.09
N PHE A 286 15.64 -25.54 -14.90
CA PHE A 286 14.48 -26.20 -14.27
C PHE A 286 14.64 -27.71 -14.17
N SER A 287 15.85 -28.19 -13.84
CA SER A 287 16.15 -29.62 -13.70
C SER A 287 15.52 -30.26 -12.43
N ARG A 288 15.04 -29.43 -11.52
CA ARG A 288 14.35 -29.78 -10.27
C ARG A 288 13.32 -28.71 -9.92
N GLN A 289 12.43 -28.96 -8.95
CA GLN A 289 11.58 -27.90 -8.42
C GLN A 289 12.38 -26.96 -7.52
N ASN A 290 12.10 -25.66 -7.59
CA ASN A 290 12.74 -24.68 -6.72
C ASN A 290 12.12 -24.70 -5.32
N ARG A 291 12.96 -24.78 -4.29
CA ARG A 291 12.53 -24.48 -2.93
C ARG A 291 12.28 -22.98 -2.83
N ARG A 292 11.12 -22.60 -2.38
CA ARG A 292 10.77 -21.19 -2.28
C ARG A 292 10.05 -20.87 -0.99
N ARG A 293 10.37 -19.72 -0.42
CA ARG A 293 9.64 -19.18 0.70
C ARG A 293 8.25 -18.71 0.25
N LEU A 294 7.23 -18.95 1.05
CA LEU A 294 5.90 -18.38 0.84
C LEU A 294 5.95 -16.85 0.99
N GLU A 295 5.14 -16.16 0.22
CA GLU A 295 4.88 -14.75 0.39
C GLU A 295 4.09 -14.50 1.68
N VAL A 296 4.22 -13.32 2.27
CA VAL A 296 3.61 -12.97 3.57
C VAL A 296 2.11 -13.21 3.60
N GLU A 297 1.43 -12.91 2.51
CA GLU A 297 -0.02 -13.11 2.38
C GLU A 297 -0.38 -14.59 2.51
N ALA A 298 0.41 -15.47 1.89
CA ALA A 298 0.19 -16.90 1.97
C ALA A 298 0.53 -17.45 3.36
N ILE A 299 1.60 -16.97 4.01
CA ILE A 299 1.95 -17.34 5.39
C ILE A 299 0.82 -16.96 6.35
N ARG A 300 0.30 -15.74 6.26
CA ARG A 300 -0.80 -15.25 7.10
C ARG A 300 -2.08 -16.06 6.86
N ASP A 301 -2.45 -16.24 5.60
CA ASP A 301 -3.67 -17.00 5.25
C ASP A 301 -3.57 -18.47 5.65
N ALA A 302 -2.39 -19.11 5.55
CA ALA A 302 -2.17 -20.47 6.00
C ALA A 302 -2.41 -20.62 7.52
N MET A 303 -1.95 -19.68 8.34
CA MET A 303 -2.24 -19.68 9.79
C MET A 303 -3.75 -19.53 10.04
N LEU A 304 -4.43 -18.65 9.32
CA LEU A 304 -5.89 -18.45 9.45
C LEU A 304 -6.69 -19.69 9.01
N VAL A 305 -6.22 -20.41 7.98
CA VAL A 305 -6.83 -21.68 7.55
C VAL A 305 -6.64 -22.76 8.62
N ALA A 306 -5.43 -22.92 9.12
CA ALA A 306 -5.12 -23.90 10.16
C ALA A 306 -5.93 -23.66 11.43
N SER A 307 -6.06 -22.42 11.85
CA SER A 307 -6.87 -22.02 13.02
C SER A 307 -8.39 -22.07 12.77
N GLY A 308 -8.83 -22.26 11.52
CA GLY A 308 -10.25 -22.21 11.16
C GLY A 308 -10.85 -20.79 11.18
N ARG A 309 -10.02 -19.75 11.21
CA ARG A 309 -10.44 -18.36 11.36
C ARG A 309 -10.43 -17.56 10.06
N LEU A 310 -10.07 -18.19 8.95
CA LEU A 310 -10.12 -17.52 7.66
C LEU A 310 -11.56 -17.20 7.28
N VAL A 311 -11.84 -15.91 7.06
CA VAL A 311 -13.12 -15.42 6.57
C VAL A 311 -12.93 -14.93 5.14
N SER A 312 -13.71 -15.46 4.21
CA SER A 312 -13.64 -15.10 2.79
C SER A 312 -14.36 -13.78 2.46
N SER A 313 -15.37 -13.42 3.28
CA SER A 313 -16.15 -12.18 3.15
C SER A 313 -16.79 -11.84 4.50
N GLY A 314 -17.17 -10.57 4.73
CA GLY A 314 -17.89 -10.15 5.91
C GLY A 314 -17.06 -9.36 6.95
N GLU A 315 -17.57 -9.25 8.16
CA GLU A 315 -16.97 -8.52 9.28
C GLU A 315 -15.73 -9.28 9.85
N GLY A 316 -14.76 -8.55 10.31
CA GLY A 316 -13.54 -9.10 10.89
C GLY A 316 -12.32 -8.96 9.97
N ILE A 317 -11.75 -7.74 9.92
CA ILE A 317 -10.61 -7.39 9.06
C ILE A 317 -9.38 -8.29 9.33
N ASP A 318 -9.16 -8.69 10.58
CA ASP A 318 -8.07 -9.57 11.00
C ASP A 318 -8.20 -11.02 10.48
N LYS A 319 -9.41 -11.42 10.10
CA LYS A 319 -9.72 -12.77 9.62
C LYS A 319 -9.92 -12.86 8.10
N LYS A 320 -9.98 -11.73 7.41
CA LYS A 320 -10.08 -11.69 5.94
C LYS A 320 -8.81 -12.21 5.31
N ARG A 321 -8.94 -12.78 4.10
CA ARG A 321 -7.77 -13.14 3.29
C ARG A 321 -6.88 -11.93 3.08
N SER A 322 -5.59 -12.17 3.13
CA SER A 322 -4.57 -11.12 3.04
C SER A 322 -4.64 -10.27 1.77
N MET A 323 -5.18 -10.82 0.67
CA MET A 323 -5.40 -10.08 -0.56
C MET A 323 -6.45 -8.95 -0.43
N PHE A 324 -7.30 -8.97 0.59
CA PHE A 324 -8.30 -7.94 0.89
C PHE A 324 -7.88 -7.03 2.04
N GLU A 325 -6.68 -7.22 2.58
CA GLU A 325 -6.15 -6.38 3.65
C GLU A 325 -5.99 -4.94 3.15
N LYS A 326 -6.49 -3.99 3.94
CA LYS A 326 -6.31 -2.58 3.61
C LYS A 326 -4.86 -2.18 3.90
N LEU A 327 -4.11 -1.92 2.84
CA LEU A 327 -2.74 -1.46 2.93
C LEU A 327 -2.68 0.06 2.74
N ASP A 328 -2.10 0.74 3.70
CA ASP A 328 -1.73 2.15 3.59
C ASP A 328 -0.26 2.23 3.14
N ARG A 329 0.03 3.04 2.12
CA ARG A 329 1.40 3.24 1.60
C ARG A 329 2.39 3.66 2.68
N ASN A 330 1.90 4.43 3.67
CA ASN A 330 2.72 5.01 4.73
C ASN A 330 2.73 4.15 6.00
N LYS A 331 1.86 3.14 6.10
CA LYS A 331 1.72 2.30 7.28
C LYS A 331 1.47 0.85 6.88
N ILE A 332 2.52 0.16 6.51
CA ILE A 332 2.47 -1.27 6.21
C ILE A 332 2.45 -2.04 7.53
N PRO A 333 1.57 -3.05 7.71
CA PRO A 333 1.55 -3.90 8.90
C PRO A 333 2.92 -4.56 9.16
N GLU A 334 3.29 -4.72 10.43
CA GLU A 334 4.59 -5.24 10.84
C GLU A 334 4.93 -6.58 10.19
N MET A 335 3.99 -7.53 10.16
CA MET A 335 4.19 -8.83 9.52
C MET A 335 4.57 -8.70 8.05
N PHE A 336 3.94 -7.78 7.33
CA PHE A 336 4.21 -7.54 5.91
C PHE A 336 5.62 -6.98 5.70
N ASN A 337 6.05 -6.04 6.55
CA ASN A 337 7.42 -5.51 6.52
C ASN A 337 8.48 -6.58 6.81
N VAL A 338 8.25 -7.39 7.84
CA VAL A 338 9.20 -8.45 8.26
C VAL A 338 9.37 -9.52 7.20
N PHE A 339 8.33 -9.80 6.41
CA PHE A 339 8.33 -10.82 5.36
C PHE A 339 8.44 -10.28 3.94
N ASP A 340 9.16 -9.17 3.75
CA ASP A 340 9.55 -8.59 2.46
C ASP A 340 8.36 -8.20 1.56
N TYR A 341 7.30 -7.66 2.14
CA TYR A 341 6.24 -7.09 1.32
C TYR A 341 6.80 -5.93 0.48
N PRO A 342 6.52 -5.86 -0.82
CA PRO A 342 7.09 -4.83 -1.67
C PRO A 342 6.59 -3.43 -1.28
N ASN A 343 7.47 -2.44 -1.44
CA ASN A 343 7.10 -1.05 -1.20
C ASN A 343 6.00 -0.61 -2.19
N PRO A 344 4.79 -0.22 -1.71
CA PRO A 344 3.69 0.17 -2.58
C PRO A 344 3.94 1.45 -3.41
N GLY A 345 4.98 2.20 -3.07
CA GLY A 345 5.41 3.40 -3.81
C GLY A 345 6.34 3.12 -4.97
N LEU A 346 6.83 1.88 -5.12
CA LEU A 346 7.80 1.50 -6.16
C LEU A 346 7.24 0.40 -7.06
N VAL A 347 7.61 0.47 -8.32
CA VAL A 347 7.33 -0.63 -9.26
C VAL A 347 8.27 -1.79 -8.91
N SER A 348 7.71 -2.97 -8.71
CA SER A 348 8.46 -4.19 -8.40
C SER A 348 7.89 -5.37 -9.17
N GLY A 349 8.64 -5.87 -10.12
CA GLY A 349 8.28 -7.10 -10.84
C GLY A 349 8.78 -8.36 -10.17
N ASN A 350 9.70 -8.22 -9.23
CA ASN A 350 10.20 -9.32 -8.42
C ASN A 350 10.15 -8.95 -6.94
N ARG A 351 9.52 -9.78 -6.12
CA ARG A 351 9.57 -9.64 -4.67
C ARG A 351 10.86 -10.21 -4.13
N ASN A 352 11.45 -9.52 -3.19
CA ASN A 352 12.57 -10.08 -2.43
C ASN A 352 12.05 -11.24 -1.56
N ALA A 353 12.89 -12.23 -1.36
CA ALA A 353 12.61 -13.35 -0.47
C ALA A 353 13.85 -13.57 0.42
N SER A 354 14.01 -12.69 1.41
CA SER A 354 15.09 -12.80 2.37
C SER A 354 14.78 -13.85 3.45
N THR A 355 15.81 -14.42 4.07
CA THR A 355 15.68 -15.26 5.25
C THR A 355 16.54 -14.62 6.34
N VAL A 356 15.88 -13.88 7.22
CA VAL A 356 16.55 -13.09 8.27
C VAL A 356 16.06 -13.48 9.66
N PRO A 357 16.89 -13.33 10.70
CA PRO A 357 16.53 -13.69 12.08
C PRO A 357 15.25 -13.01 12.59
N THR A 358 14.98 -11.79 12.15
CA THR A 358 13.77 -11.04 12.53
C THR A 358 12.47 -11.77 12.17
N GLN A 359 12.47 -12.55 11.07
CA GLN A 359 11.31 -13.38 10.68
C GLN A 359 11.07 -14.51 11.67
N ALA A 360 12.13 -15.16 12.15
CA ALA A 360 12.03 -16.19 13.17
C ALA A 360 11.54 -15.60 14.50
N LEU A 361 12.11 -14.48 14.91
CA LEU A 361 11.69 -13.75 16.11
C LEU A 361 10.22 -13.32 16.04
N PHE A 362 9.77 -12.85 14.88
CA PHE A 362 8.36 -12.52 14.69
C PHE A 362 7.47 -13.76 14.87
N MET A 363 7.81 -14.89 14.25
CA MET A 363 7.02 -16.12 14.37
C MET A 363 6.98 -16.66 15.81
N MET A 364 8.03 -16.41 16.58
CA MET A 364 8.11 -16.83 17.98
C MET A 364 7.40 -15.92 18.97
N ASN A 365 7.29 -14.61 18.67
CA ASN A 365 6.88 -13.62 19.67
C ASN A 365 5.62 -12.84 19.30
N SER A 366 5.17 -12.92 18.04
CA SER A 366 4.02 -12.13 17.57
C SER A 366 2.72 -12.58 18.22
N ASN A 367 1.98 -11.64 18.80
CA ASN A 367 0.65 -11.88 19.33
C ASN A 367 -0.31 -12.48 18.30
N PHE A 368 -0.15 -12.14 17.03
CA PHE A 368 -0.95 -12.72 15.95
C PHE A 368 -0.69 -14.23 15.85
N VAL A 369 0.57 -14.66 15.78
CA VAL A 369 0.95 -16.07 15.65
C VAL A 369 0.49 -16.86 16.88
N LEU A 370 0.71 -16.35 18.08
CA LEU A 370 0.26 -16.97 19.33
C LEU A 370 -1.25 -17.11 19.39
N LYS A 371 -2.00 -16.10 18.96
CA LYS A 371 -3.47 -16.14 18.90
C LYS A 371 -3.98 -17.19 17.91
N GLU A 372 -3.34 -17.31 16.75
CA GLU A 372 -3.73 -18.30 15.75
C GLU A 372 -3.34 -19.72 16.19
N ALA A 373 -2.21 -19.91 16.86
CA ALA A 373 -1.82 -21.18 17.44
C ALA A 373 -2.82 -21.65 18.52
N LYS A 374 -3.26 -20.72 19.39
CA LYS A 374 -4.27 -21.01 20.40
C LYS A 374 -5.63 -21.37 19.79
N ALA A 375 -6.06 -20.65 18.75
CA ALA A 375 -7.31 -20.96 18.07
C ALA A 375 -7.25 -22.31 17.32
N ALA A 376 -6.11 -22.65 16.72
CA ALA A 376 -5.92 -23.93 16.07
C ALA A 376 -5.90 -25.09 17.09
N ALA A 377 -5.36 -24.86 18.30
CA ALA A 377 -5.40 -25.83 19.40
C ALA A 377 -6.85 -26.13 19.84
N VAL A 378 -7.66 -25.09 20.03
CA VAL A 378 -9.10 -25.27 20.34
C VAL A 378 -9.77 -26.14 19.28
N LYS A 379 -9.61 -25.78 18.00
CA LYS A 379 -10.21 -26.51 16.88
C LYS A 379 -9.82 -27.99 16.85
N ILE A 380 -8.54 -28.31 17.15
CA ILE A 380 -8.06 -29.71 17.18
C ILE A 380 -8.63 -30.47 18.37
N LEU A 381 -8.75 -29.81 19.52
CA LEU A 381 -9.30 -30.42 20.73
C LEU A 381 -10.80 -30.68 20.65
N GLU A 382 -11.55 -29.87 19.91
CA GLU A 382 -12.98 -30.02 19.62
C GLU A 382 -13.27 -31.27 18.71
N MET A 383 -12.24 -31.86 18.11
CA MET A 383 -12.42 -33.05 17.29
C MET A 383 -12.63 -34.29 18.19
N GLU A 384 -13.87 -34.75 18.27
CA GLU A 384 -14.26 -35.90 19.06
C GLU A 384 -13.69 -37.22 18.49
N GLY A 385 -13.43 -38.17 19.35
CA GLY A 385 -13.01 -39.54 18.98
C GLY A 385 -11.56 -39.67 18.50
N LEU A 386 -10.76 -38.61 18.51
CA LEU A 386 -9.34 -38.65 18.14
C LEU A 386 -8.45 -38.69 19.38
N ASP A 387 -7.47 -39.58 19.36
CA ASP A 387 -6.37 -39.57 20.31
C ASP A 387 -5.30 -38.52 19.95
N ASP A 388 -4.35 -38.30 20.85
CA ASP A 388 -3.29 -37.29 20.64
C ASP A 388 -2.38 -37.58 19.43
N ARG A 389 -2.21 -38.88 19.08
CA ARG A 389 -1.44 -39.27 17.89
C ARG A 389 -2.18 -38.91 16.60
N GLN A 390 -3.47 -39.14 16.57
CA GLN A 390 -4.32 -38.81 15.43
C GLN A 390 -4.46 -37.30 15.27
N ARG A 391 -4.65 -36.56 16.38
CA ARG A 391 -4.65 -35.09 16.41
C ARG A 391 -3.32 -34.52 15.91
N LEU A 392 -2.19 -35.13 16.30
CA LEU A 392 -0.87 -34.68 15.84
C LEU A 392 -0.70 -34.88 14.32
N VAL A 393 -1.13 -35.99 13.77
CA VAL A 393 -1.13 -36.24 12.32
C VAL A 393 -2.00 -35.20 11.60
N PHE A 394 -3.17 -34.87 12.16
CA PHE A 394 -4.06 -33.81 11.61
C PHE A 394 -3.40 -32.45 11.67
N ALA A 395 -2.76 -32.08 12.79
CA ALA A 395 -2.03 -30.82 12.94
C ALA A 395 -0.94 -30.67 11.87
N TYR A 396 -0.11 -31.69 11.68
CA TYR A 396 0.94 -31.67 10.64
C TYR A 396 0.38 -31.58 9.22
N LYS A 397 -0.66 -32.36 8.91
CA LYS A 397 -1.31 -32.26 7.59
C LYS A 397 -1.91 -30.90 7.32
N THR A 398 -2.52 -30.28 8.32
CA THR A 398 -3.18 -28.98 8.16
C THR A 398 -2.18 -27.83 8.09
N THR A 399 -1.07 -27.93 8.82
CA THR A 399 -0.05 -26.86 8.87
C THR A 399 1.05 -27.04 7.83
N LEU A 400 1.59 -28.25 7.69
CA LEU A 400 2.78 -28.53 6.88
C LEU A 400 2.48 -29.34 5.61
N GLY A 401 1.24 -29.78 5.42
CA GLY A 401 0.84 -30.59 4.24
C GLY A 401 1.42 -32.01 4.21
N ARG A 402 2.05 -32.47 5.27
CA ARG A 402 2.68 -33.80 5.39
C ARG A 402 2.34 -34.50 6.71
N ILE A 403 2.64 -35.77 6.80
CA ILE A 403 2.61 -36.52 8.07
C ILE A 403 3.89 -36.23 8.85
N PRO A 404 3.84 -36.26 10.21
CA PRO A 404 5.04 -36.17 11.03
C PRO A 404 5.92 -37.41 10.88
N SER A 405 7.23 -37.25 10.92
CA SER A 405 8.18 -38.34 11.07
C SER A 405 8.07 -38.99 12.47
N ASP A 406 8.65 -40.19 12.66
CA ASP A 406 8.57 -40.86 13.95
C ASP A 406 9.31 -40.07 15.07
N GLY A 407 10.41 -39.39 14.73
CA GLY A 407 11.10 -38.49 15.66
C GLY A 407 10.24 -37.32 16.08
N GLU A 408 9.57 -36.63 15.12
CA GLU A 408 8.66 -35.54 15.39
C GLU A 408 7.45 -35.98 16.22
N LYS A 409 6.87 -37.15 15.93
CA LYS A 409 5.79 -37.73 16.74
C LYS A 409 6.23 -37.96 18.18
N SER A 410 7.38 -38.59 18.35
CA SER A 410 7.91 -38.91 19.68
C SER A 410 8.17 -37.63 20.50
N LEU A 411 8.79 -36.66 19.89
CA LEU A 411 9.07 -35.37 20.52
C LEU A 411 7.79 -34.62 20.94
N ALA A 412 6.84 -34.48 20.02
CA ALA A 412 5.59 -33.80 20.28
C ALA A 412 4.73 -34.49 21.33
N LEU A 413 4.61 -35.84 21.30
CA LEU A 413 3.87 -36.61 22.30
C LEU A 413 4.54 -36.52 23.67
N ALA A 414 5.87 -36.56 23.75
CA ALA A 414 6.59 -36.38 25.01
C ALA A 414 6.35 -34.98 25.60
N TYR A 415 6.36 -33.95 24.77
CA TYR A 415 6.02 -32.58 25.17
C TYR A 415 4.58 -32.50 25.70
N LEU A 416 3.60 -33.02 24.96
CA LEU A 416 2.18 -33.03 25.37
C LEU A 416 1.99 -33.77 26.71
N LYS A 417 2.64 -34.90 26.88
CA LYS A 417 2.60 -35.64 28.14
C LYS A 417 3.19 -34.87 29.33
N LYS A 418 4.29 -34.14 29.08
CA LYS A 418 4.97 -33.36 30.12
C LYS A 418 4.18 -32.11 30.51
N GLN A 419 3.59 -31.42 29.54
CA GLN A 419 2.88 -30.14 29.76
C GLN A 419 1.36 -30.31 29.98
N GLY A 420 0.73 -31.34 29.39
CA GLY A 420 -0.70 -31.58 29.46
C GLY A 420 -1.17 -32.37 30.71
N GLY A 421 -0.23 -32.83 31.54
CA GLY A 421 -0.49 -33.79 32.64
C GLY A 421 -1.24 -33.23 33.85
N SER A 422 -1.56 -31.95 33.92
CA SER A 422 -2.20 -31.46 35.12
C SER A 422 -3.25 -30.37 35.03
N THR A 423 -3.27 -29.46 33.99
CA THR A 423 -4.27 -28.40 34.06
C THR A 423 -4.60 -27.68 32.75
N ASN A 424 -3.84 -27.84 31.68
CA ASN A 424 -4.12 -27.04 30.50
C ASN A 424 -3.68 -27.73 29.18
N GLN A 425 -4.44 -28.74 28.79
CA GLN A 425 -4.26 -29.43 27.51
C GLN A 425 -4.28 -28.47 26.32
N GLN A 426 -5.07 -27.39 26.40
CA GLN A 426 -5.15 -26.36 25.37
C GLN A 426 -3.83 -25.59 25.22
N ASP A 427 -3.16 -25.24 26.32
CA ASP A 427 -1.88 -24.52 26.25
C ASP A 427 -0.76 -25.43 25.73
N ALA A 428 -0.78 -26.73 26.10
CA ALA A 428 0.17 -27.70 25.56
C ALA A 428 0.01 -27.85 24.04
N TRP A 429 -1.21 -28.02 23.55
CA TRP A 429 -1.48 -28.05 22.11
C TRP A 429 -1.19 -26.74 21.40
N SER A 430 -1.45 -25.60 22.04
CA SER A 430 -1.05 -24.29 21.52
C SER A 430 0.46 -24.17 21.33
N GLY A 431 1.25 -24.72 22.26
CA GLY A 431 2.71 -24.80 22.14
C GLY A 431 3.17 -25.65 20.95
N VAL A 432 2.54 -26.81 20.74
CA VAL A 432 2.85 -27.66 19.57
C VAL A 432 2.55 -26.91 18.26
N LEU A 433 1.36 -26.31 18.15
CA LEU A 433 0.96 -25.59 16.93
C LEU A 433 1.78 -24.31 16.70
N HIS A 434 2.16 -23.62 17.77
CA HIS A 434 3.08 -22.50 17.70
C HIS A 434 4.45 -22.95 17.15
N GLY A 435 4.98 -24.06 17.62
CA GLY A 435 6.21 -24.66 17.09
C GLY A 435 6.10 -25.01 15.60
N LEU A 436 4.95 -25.56 15.16
CA LEU A 436 4.68 -25.85 13.75
C LEU A 436 4.62 -24.57 12.89
N PHE A 437 3.97 -23.51 13.36
CA PHE A 437 3.97 -22.23 12.65
C PHE A 437 5.35 -21.58 12.59
N ALA A 438 6.16 -21.73 13.64
CA ALA A 438 7.48 -21.14 13.71
C ALA A 438 8.55 -21.90 12.91
N CYS A 439 8.30 -23.15 12.53
CA CYS A 439 9.29 -23.97 11.81
C CYS A 439 9.49 -23.48 10.35
N LEU A 440 10.61 -23.91 9.75
CA LEU A 440 10.94 -23.55 8.36
C LEU A 440 9.96 -24.20 7.37
N ASP A 441 9.55 -25.45 7.60
CA ASP A 441 8.64 -26.17 6.72
C ASP A 441 7.31 -25.45 6.52
N PHE A 442 6.84 -24.68 7.52
CA PHE A 442 5.62 -23.90 7.39
C PHE A 442 5.76 -22.73 6.41
N ARG A 443 6.97 -22.23 6.24
CA ARG A 443 7.25 -21.02 5.42
C ARG A 443 7.80 -21.34 4.04
N TYR A 444 8.16 -22.57 3.77
CA TYR A 444 8.77 -22.99 2.51
C TYR A 444 7.95 -24.06 1.81
N LEU A 445 7.88 -23.94 0.49
CA LEU A 445 7.44 -25.00 -0.39
C LEU A 445 8.68 -25.81 -0.81
N ASN A 446 8.62 -27.12 -0.57
CA ASN A 446 9.67 -28.08 -0.87
C ASN A 446 9.27 -28.95 -2.07
#